data_9afd797fd3022480e44e30241a91549d
#
_entry.id   9afd797fd3022480e44e30241a91549d
#
_cell.length_a   1.000
_cell.length_b   1.000
_cell.length_c   1.000
_cell.angle_alpha   90.00
_cell.angle_beta   90.00
_cell.angle_gamma   90.00
#
_symmetry.space_group_name_H-M   'P 1'
#
loop_
_entity.id
_entity.type
_entity.pdbx_description
1 polymer ?
#
loop_
_entity_poly.entity_id
_entity_poly.type
_entity_poly.pdbx_seq_one_letter_code
_entity_poly.pdbx_strand_id
1 'polypeptide(L)'
;MIGTEKIQTMKENTLFFAAMYLEHNHIYGMCDGLIQGGGILKSVYDPDKEKARSLAARFPGAKAVESEEEILKDPEILLVAAAAVPCERCQVGIRCMEAGKDYFTDKGP
;
A
#
# COMPACT_ATOMS: atom_id res chain seq x y z
N MET A 1 20.31 -9.24 -24.81
CA MET A 1 19.44 -8.55 -24.65
C MET A 1 18.46 -8.93 -23.71
N ILE A 2 17.92 -10.06 -23.82
CA ILE A 2 16.96 -10.47 -22.87
C ILE A 2 17.48 -10.45 -21.46
N GLY A 3 18.72 -10.89 -21.27
CA GLY A 3 19.29 -10.89 -19.95
C GLY A 3 19.38 -9.51 -19.35
N THR A 4 19.80 -8.57 -20.17
CA THR A 4 19.93 -7.20 -19.71
C THR A 4 18.58 -6.62 -19.38
N GLU A 5 17.59 -6.91 -20.21
CA GLU A 5 16.26 -6.43 -19.94
C GLU A 5 15.69 -7.01 -18.69
N LYS A 6 15.97 -8.27 -18.41
CA LYS A 6 15.47 -8.87 -17.21
C LYS A 6 16.07 -8.23 -15.97
N ILE A 7 17.35 -7.96 -16.01
CA ILE A 7 18.00 -7.33 -14.88
C ILE A 7 17.40 -5.98 -14.63
N GLN A 8 17.19 -5.22 -15.69
CA GLN A 8 16.61 -3.92 -15.55
C GLN A 8 15.18 -4.02 -15.04
N THR A 9 14.43 -5.00 -15.54
CA THR A 9 13.10 -5.23 -15.11
C THR A 9 13.05 -5.55 -13.63
N MET A 10 14.01 -6.32 -13.15
CA MET A 10 14.02 -6.63 -11.73
C MET A 10 14.24 -5.40 -10.89
N LYS A 11 15.07 -4.48 -11.34
CA LYS A 11 15.23 -3.24 -10.61
C LYS A 11 13.97 -2.43 -10.67
N GLU A 12 13.34 -2.41 -11.83
CA GLU A 12 12.12 -1.65 -12.00
C GLU A 12 10.93 -2.34 -11.40
N ASN A 13 11.09 -3.61 -11.08
CA ASN A 13 10.01 -4.36 -10.44
C ASN A 13 9.96 -4.15 -8.96
N THR A 14 10.69 -3.19 -8.45
CA THR A 14 10.51 -2.83 -7.06
C THR A 14 9.04 -2.49 -6.89
N LEU A 15 8.39 -3.20 -5.98
CA LEU A 15 6.98 -3.00 -5.76
C LEU A 15 6.77 -1.93 -4.72
N PHE A 16 6.35 -0.76 -5.18
CA PHE A 16 5.93 0.27 -4.26
C PHE A 16 4.47 0.03 -3.90
N PHE A 17 4.18 0.04 -2.63
CA PHE A 17 2.81 -0.14 -2.20
C PHE A 17 2.45 0.93 -1.17
N ALA A 18 1.17 1.04 -0.90
CA ALA A 18 0.67 2.00 0.06
C ALA A 18 -0.25 1.30 1.04
N ALA A 19 -0.43 1.90 2.21
CA ALA A 19 -1.37 1.39 3.21
C ALA A 19 -2.46 2.44 3.40
N MET A 20 -3.72 2.00 3.42
CA MET A 20 -4.85 2.89 3.60
C MET A 20 -5.84 2.25 4.58
N TYR A 21 -6.51 3.10 5.36
CA TYR A 21 -7.57 2.66 6.27
C TYR A 21 -7.07 1.63 7.26
N LEU A 22 -6.48 2.14 8.34
CA LEU A 22 -5.70 1.35 9.27
C LEU A 22 -6.53 0.93 10.49
N GLU A 23 -7.69 0.32 10.24
CA GLU A 23 -8.61 -0.01 11.32
C GLU A 23 -8.14 -1.15 12.21
N HIS A 24 -7.37 -2.05 11.65
CA HIS A 24 -6.90 -3.21 12.40
C HIS A 24 -5.39 -3.23 12.51
N ASN A 25 -4.93 -3.77 13.63
CA ASN A 25 -3.50 -3.94 13.82
C ASN A 25 -2.88 -4.87 12.78
N HIS A 26 -3.71 -5.64 12.11
CA HIS A 26 -3.23 -6.55 11.07
C HIS A 26 -2.50 -5.80 9.96
N ILE A 27 -2.77 -4.51 9.81
CA ILE A 27 -2.10 -3.73 8.78
C ILE A 27 -0.58 -3.75 8.97
N TYR A 28 -0.11 -3.78 10.21
CA TYR A 28 1.33 -3.85 10.47
C TYR A 28 1.91 -5.15 9.93
N GLY A 29 1.22 -6.27 10.18
CA GLY A 29 1.67 -7.55 9.68
C GLY A 29 1.59 -7.64 8.17
N MET A 30 0.55 -7.04 7.59
CA MET A 30 0.42 -7.02 6.14
C MET A 30 1.58 -6.26 5.51
N CYS A 31 1.93 -5.12 6.07
CA CYS A 31 3.04 -4.34 5.55
C CYS A 31 4.37 -5.07 5.73
N ASP A 32 4.57 -5.69 6.90
CA ASP A 32 5.77 -6.47 7.15
C ASP A 32 5.91 -7.58 6.11
N GLY A 33 4.81 -8.29 5.84
CA GLY A 33 4.85 -9.38 4.88
C GLY A 33 5.19 -8.92 3.49
N LEU A 34 4.62 -7.79 3.08
CA LEU A 34 4.91 -7.26 1.76
C LEU A 34 6.36 -6.79 1.65
N ILE A 35 6.88 -6.20 2.72
CA ILE A 35 8.26 -5.74 2.73
C ILE A 35 9.22 -6.93 2.68
N GLN A 36 8.90 -7.99 3.40
CA GLN A 36 9.73 -9.19 3.36
C GLN A 36 9.73 -9.80 1.97
N GLY A 37 8.67 -9.61 1.21
CA GLY A 37 8.58 -10.09 -0.15
C GLY A 37 9.22 -9.16 -1.17
N GLY A 38 9.84 -8.07 -0.71
CA GLY A 38 10.51 -7.16 -1.62
C GLY A 38 9.78 -5.86 -1.88
N GLY A 39 8.64 -5.65 -1.24
CA GLY A 39 7.89 -4.42 -1.44
C GLY A 39 8.47 -3.27 -0.63
N ILE A 40 8.14 -2.07 -1.05
CA ILE A 40 8.54 -0.86 -0.34
C ILE A 40 7.29 -0.06 -0.04
N LEU A 41 7.07 0.21 1.24
CA LEU A 41 5.94 1.03 1.65
C LEU A 41 6.26 2.48 1.36
N LYS A 42 5.54 3.08 0.43
CA LYS A 42 5.81 4.44 0.01
C LYS A 42 4.93 5.46 0.70
N SER A 43 3.65 5.17 0.82
CA SER A 43 2.70 6.14 1.34
C SER A 43 1.69 5.48 2.27
N VAL A 44 1.21 6.25 3.24
CA VAL A 44 0.23 5.77 4.21
C VAL A 44 -0.87 6.81 4.33
N TYR A 45 -2.11 6.36 4.30
CA TYR A 45 -3.24 7.25 4.47
C TYR A 45 -4.26 6.65 5.43
N ASP A 46 -4.77 7.49 6.31
CA ASP A 46 -5.92 7.16 7.14
C ASP A 46 -6.61 8.47 7.45
N PRO A 47 -7.95 8.47 7.55
CA PRO A 47 -8.65 9.69 7.97
C PRO A 47 -8.13 10.20 9.31
N ASP A 48 -7.67 9.29 10.17
CA ASP A 48 -7.02 9.66 11.42
C ASP A 48 -5.52 9.85 11.14
N LYS A 49 -5.09 11.11 11.14
CA LYS A 49 -3.71 11.41 10.78
C LYS A 49 -2.69 10.83 11.75
N GLU A 50 -3.09 10.64 13.00
CA GLU A 50 -2.20 10.04 13.98
C GLU A 50 -1.89 8.59 13.61
N LYS A 51 -2.92 7.87 13.18
CA LYS A 51 -2.70 6.48 12.77
C LYS A 51 -1.77 6.42 11.58
N ALA A 52 -1.97 7.29 10.61
CA ALA A 52 -1.12 7.31 9.42
C ALA A 52 0.32 7.60 9.79
N ARG A 53 0.54 8.58 10.66
CA ARG A 53 1.88 8.92 11.07
C ARG A 53 2.56 7.81 11.87
N SER A 54 1.78 7.17 12.74
CA SER A 54 2.33 6.08 13.55
C SER A 54 2.80 4.93 12.69
N LEU A 55 2.00 4.56 11.69
CA LEU A 55 2.41 3.47 10.81
C LEU A 55 3.60 3.89 9.96
N ALA A 56 3.58 5.10 9.43
CA ALA A 56 4.68 5.57 8.60
C ALA A 56 5.99 5.62 9.38
N ALA A 57 5.91 5.99 10.66
CA ALA A 57 7.11 6.07 11.48
C ALA A 57 7.73 4.70 11.73
N ARG A 58 6.92 3.66 11.67
CA ARG A 58 7.42 2.31 11.91
C ARG A 58 8.20 1.76 10.72
N PHE A 59 7.91 2.26 9.53
CA PHE A 59 8.56 1.75 8.32
C PHE A 59 9.37 2.86 7.67
N PRO A 60 10.70 2.80 7.78
CA PRO A 60 11.55 3.86 7.23
C PRO A 60 11.29 4.09 5.75
N GLY A 61 11.20 5.34 5.38
CA GLY A 61 10.94 5.69 3.99
C GLY A 61 9.47 5.88 3.66
N ALA A 62 8.58 5.45 4.54
CA ALA A 62 7.15 5.64 4.33
C ALA A 62 6.76 7.05 4.71
N LYS A 63 5.75 7.58 4.02
CA LYS A 63 5.30 8.93 4.24
C LYS A 63 3.80 8.97 4.43
N ALA A 64 3.35 9.65 5.48
CA ALA A 64 1.92 9.84 5.70
C ALA A 64 1.44 10.93 4.75
N VAL A 65 0.40 10.64 3.97
CA VAL A 65 -0.14 11.60 3.02
C VAL A 65 -1.49 12.11 3.49
N GLU A 66 -1.89 13.24 2.92
CA GLU A 66 -3.08 13.94 3.39
C GLU A 66 -4.38 13.40 2.84
N SER A 67 -4.35 12.72 1.72
CA SER A 67 -5.58 12.21 1.12
C SER A 67 -5.31 10.91 0.39
N GLU A 68 -6.38 10.13 0.24
CA GLU A 68 -6.26 8.86 -0.48
C GLU A 68 -5.94 9.10 -1.95
N GLU A 69 -6.33 10.27 -2.48
CA GLU A 69 -6.03 10.57 -3.87
C GLU A 69 -4.54 10.63 -4.15
N GLU A 70 -3.76 11.09 -3.19
CA GLU A 70 -2.32 11.13 -3.40
C GLU A 70 -1.77 9.74 -3.67
N ILE A 71 -2.41 8.72 -3.08
CA ILE A 71 -2.01 7.34 -3.32
C ILE A 71 -2.57 6.85 -4.64
N LEU A 72 -3.85 7.11 -4.88
CA LEU A 72 -4.51 6.56 -6.07
C LEU A 72 -3.95 7.16 -7.35
N LYS A 73 -3.47 8.38 -7.30
CA LYS A 73 -2.92 9.03 -8.49
C LYS A 73 -1.42 8.81 -8.66
N ASP A 74 -0.77 8.18 -7.71
CA ASP A 74 0.67 7.96 -7.78
C ASP A 74 0.94 6.76 -8.69
N PRO A 75 1.54 6.97 -9.86
CA PRO A 75 1.76 5.88 -10.81
C PRO A 75 2.79 4.86 -10.35
N GLU A 76 3.60 5.18 -9.36
CA GLU A 76 4.57 4.22 -8.85
C GLU A 76 3.96 3.22 -7.89
N ILE A 77 2.84 3.57 -7.28
CA ILE A 77 2.20 2.67 -6.33
C ILE A 77 1.31 1.70 -7.10
N LEU A 78 1.67 0.43 -7.06
CA LEU A 78 0.94 -0.60 -7.79
C LEU A 78 -0.01 -1.40 -6.93
N LEU A 79 0.19 -1.40 -5.63
CA LEU A 79 -0.60 -2.20 -4.73
C LEU A 79 -1.00 -1.38 -3.51
N VAL A 80 -2.23 -1.53 -3.08
CA VAL A 80 -2.73 -0.87 -1.87
C VAL A 80 -3.14 -1.95 -0.87
N ALA A 81 -2.57 -1.88 0.33
CA ALA A 81 -2.97 -2.74 1.43
C ALA A 81 -3.90 -1.94 2.33
N ALA A 82 -4.99 -2.54 2.74
CA ALA A 82 -5.97 -1.84 3.55
C ALA A 82 -6.58 -2.77 4.59
N ALA A 83 -6.92 -2.20 5.74
CA ALA A 83 -7.57 -2.92 6.81
C ALA A 83 -8.85 -2.20 7.21
N ALA A 84 -9.63 -1.79 6.23
CA ALA A 84 -10.86 -1.08 6.46
C ALA A 84 -11.91 -2.01 7.06
N VAL A 85 -12.92 -1.41 7.71
CA VAL A 85 -14.02 -2.21 8.21
C VAL A 85 -14.73 -2.88 7.02
N PRO A 86 -15.39 -4.02 7.24
CA PRO A 86 -15.95 -4.79 6.12
C PRO A 86 -16.85 -4.00 5.18
N CYS A 87 -17.67 -3.10 5.70
CA CYS A 87 -18.57 -2.35 4.83
C CYS A 87 -17.84 -1.37 3.94
N GLU A 88 -16.64 -0.98 4.31
CA GLU A 88 -15.85 -0.04 3.52
C GLU A 88 -14.89 -0.71 2.57
N ARG A 89 -14.55 -1.97 2.85
CA ARG A 89 -13.54 -2.67 2.07
C ARG A 89 -13.86 -2.74 0.59
N CYS A 90 -15.11 -3.02 0.28
CA CYS A 90 -15.51 -3.14 -1.12
C CYS A 90 -15.34 -1.83 -1.86
N GLN A 91 -15.75 -0.73 -1.23
CA GLN A 91 -15.67 0.57 -1.88
C GLN A 91 -14.22 1.01 -2.06
N VAL A 92 -13.39 0.77 -1.05
CA VAL A 92 -11.98 1.11 -1.16
C VAL A 92 -11.34 0.28 -2.28
N GLY A 93 -11.67 -1.01 -2.34
CA GLY A 93 -11.13 -1.87 -3.38
C GLY A 93 -11.52 -1.42 -4.76
N ILE A 94 -12.79 -1.02 -4.93
CA ILE A 94 -13.25 -0.53 -6.22
C ILE A 94 -12.47 0.70 -6.64
N ARG A 95 -12.28 1.64 -5.71
CA ARG A 95 -11.53 2.85 -6.04
C ARG A 95 -10.09 2.52 -6.43
N CYS A 96 -9.47 1.57 -5.74
CA CYS A 96 -8.11 1.18 -6.06
C CYS A 96 -8.03 0.55 -7.45
N MET A 97 -8.97 -0.34 -7.74
CA MET A 97 -8.97 -0.99 -9.04
C MET A 97 -9.26 -0.01 -10.17
N GLU A 98 -10.13 0.96 -9.91
CA GLU A 98 -10.40 1.98 -10.91
C GLU A 98 -9.18 2.83 -11.18
N ALA A 99 -8.31 2.96 -10.20
CA ALA A 99 -7.06 3.69 -10.36
C ALA A 99 -5.96 2.81 -10.96
N GLY A 100 -6.27 1.58 -11.30
CA GLY A 100 -5.31 0.68 -11.92
C GLY A 100 -4.38 -0.01 -10.94
N LYS A 101 -4.75 -0.07 -9.67
CA LYS A 101 -3.91 -0.66 -8.65
C LYS A 101 -4.48 -1.95 -8.12
N ASP A 102 -3.60 -2.85 -7.71
CA ASP A 102 -4.02 -4.06 -7.04
C ASP A 102 -4.41 -3.73 -5.60
N TYR A 103 -5.28 -4.55 -5.05
CA TYR A 103 -5.83 -4.29 -3.73
C TYR A 103 -5.65 -5.54 -2.86
N PHE A 104 -5.04 -5.34 -1.69
CA PHE A 104 -4.79 -6.43 -0.77
C PHE A 104 -5.42 -6.06 0.58
N THR A 105 -6.36 -6.87 1.04
CA THR A 105 -7.02 -6.59 2.30
C THR A 105 -6.99 -7.84 3.18
N ASP A 106 -7.06 -7.58 4.48
CA ASP A 106 -7.15 -8.66 5.45
C ASP A 106 -8.49 -9.34 5.26
N LYS A 107 -8.45 -10.65 5.14
CA LYS A 107 -9.68 -11.41 4.97
C LYS A 107 -10.25 -11.86 6.29
N GLY A 108 -9.73 -11.40 7.36
CA GLY A 108 -10.16 -11.80 8.67
C GLY A 108 -11.66 -11.85 8.76
N PRO A 109 -12.16 -12.64 9.63
CA PRO A 109 -13.59 -12.90 9.74
C PRO A 109 -14.40 -11.65 9.97
#